data_1b8a630f1e36f8f60b0dfb7df9ce0039
#
_entry.id   1b8a630f1e36f8f60b0dfb7df9ce0039
#
_cell.length_a   1.000
_cell.length_b   1.000
_cell.length_c   1.000
_cell.angle_alpha   90.00
_cell.angle_beta   90.00
_cell.angle_gamma   90.00
#
_symmetry.space_group_name_H-M   'P 1'
#
loop_
_entity.id
_entity.type
_entity.pdbx_description
1 polymer ?
#
loop_
_entity_poly.entity_id
_entity_poly.type
_entity_poly.pdbx_seq_one_letter_code
_entity_poly.pdbx_strand_id
1 'polypeptide(L)'
;QRKKCLNALTFKAFCVVPYALYYYQNHREAENMGILVIGMIFVDIKGFPEAAFIPTGRNVGRVERVHGGVGRNVAEDIANCELRPTFLSLVDDSGDSRDVLRKLRAHKVNTDYIRTTPNGLGTWLAVFDNSGDVAASISNRPDMLPLIDTLDTQGDEMFASADSVIVEIDLDKEIIKRVFRLAQKHGKKVYAVVGNMSVALERRDFLKSTDCLVCNVQEAGLLFCEDYSGKTPVEMADILADKTQAAQIPGMIVTMGGEGAVYAGLTGEKGWCPARKVNVVDTTGAGDSFCAGAAIGLTYGKGMKQACQIGAMLASSVIVTTEAVCPRFLPRELGLDMDPVECL
;
A
#
# COMPACT_ATOMS: atom_id res chain seq x y z
N GLN A 1 -15.21 82.86 -21.84
CA GLN A 1 -15.39 81.99 -22.99
C GLN A 1 -14.79 80.59 -22.64
N ARG A 2 -15.67 79.67 -22.43
CA ARG A 2 -15.62 78.23 -22.29
C ARG A 2 -14.27 77.56 -21.92
N LYS A 3 -14.11 77.21 -20.61
CA LYS A 3 -13.19 76.18 -20.11
C LYS A 3 -13.99 74.91 -19.94
N LYS A 4 -13.56 73.83 -20.66
CA LYS A 4 -14.06 72.46 -20.47
C LYS A 4 -13.31 71.80 -19.33
N CYS A 5 -14.05 71.36 -18.30
CA CYS A 5 -13.55 70.42 -17.27
C CYS A 5 -13.34 69.07 -17.88
N LEU A 6 -12.12 68.49 -17.72
CA LEU A 6 -11.82 67.09 -17.96
C LEU A 6 -11.93 66.39 -16.61
N ASN A 7 -12.93 65.54 -16.48
CA ASN A 7 -13.04 64.62 -15.36
C ASN A 7 -12.06 63.44 -15.58
N ALA A 8 -11.16 63.28 -14.62
CA ALA A 8 -10.29 62.12 -14.55
C ALA A 8 -11.07 60.93 -14.01
N LEU A 9 -11.35 59.95 -14.88
CA LEU A 9 -11.82 58.64 -14.50
C LEU A 9 -10.59 57.79 -14.06
N THR A 10 -10.43 57.62 -12.76
CA THR A 10 -9.51 56.65 -12.19
C THR A 10 -10.06 55.25 -12.43
N PHE A 11 -9.50 54.56 -13.40
CA PHE A 11 -9.69 53.12 -13.56
C PHE A 11 -8.93 52.39 -12.42
N LYS A 12 -9.67 51.89 -11.44
CA LYS A 12 -9.15 50.84 -10.56
C LYS A 12 -8.97 49.59 -11.40
N ALA A 13 -7.72 49.27 -11.74
CA ALA A 13 -7.37 47.95 -12.27
C ALA A 13 -7.64 46.92 -11.19
N PHE A 14 -8.77 46.23 -11.27
CA PHE A 14 -8.98 44.98 -10.61
C PHE A 14 -7.99 43.98 -11.25
N CYS A 15 -6.97 43.58 -10.47
CA CYS A 15 -6.15 42.42 -10.81
C CYS A 15 -7.04 41.18 -10.79
N VAL A 16 -7.66 40.89 -11.92
CA VAL A 16 -8.25 39.57 -12.17
C VAL A 16 -7.07 38.64 -12.38
N VAL A 17 -6.59 38.02 -11.30
CA VAL A 17 -5.76 36.82 -11.43
C VAL A 17 -6.61 35.85 -12.25
N PRO A 18 -6.18 35.42 -13.42
CA PRO A 18 -7.03 34.60 -14.25
C PRO A 18 -7.42 33.34 -13.47
N TYR A 19 -8.71 33.14 -13.27
CA TYR A 19 -9.30 31.92 -12.70
C TYR A 19 -8.74 30.67 -13.39
N ALA A 20 -8.34 30.78 -14.65
CA ALA A 20 -7.62 29.79 -15.40
C ALA A 20 -6.23 29.43 -14.81
N LEU A 21 -5.47 30.39 -14.24
CA LEU A 21 -4.16 30.06 -13.64
C LEU A 21 -4.32 29.37 -12.28
N TYR A 22 -5.33 29.76 -11.51
CA TYR A 22 -5.68 29.08 -10.25
C TYR A 22 -6.24 27.69 -10.52
N TYR A 23 -7.08 27.55 -11.54
CA TYR A 23 -7.61 26.26 -12.02
C TYR A 23 -6.50 25.39 -12.60
N TYR A 24 -5.57 25.96 -13.38
CA TYR A 24 -4.42 25.22 -13.94
C TYR A 24 -3.38 24.82 -12.89
N GLN A 25 -3.14 25.62 -11.86
CA GLN A 25 -2.27 25.24 -10.76
C GLN A 25 -2.89 24.13 -9.90
N ASN A 26 -4.17 24.24 -9.55
CA ASN A 26 -4.86 23.20 -8.78
C ASN A 26 -5.07 21.90 -9.60
N HIS A 27 -5.26 21.98 -10.92
CA HIS A 27 -5.31 20.77 -11.75
C HIS A 27 -3.94 20.14 -11.99
N ARG A 28 -2.84 20.91 -12.05
CA ARG A 28 -1.49 20.34 -12.08
C ARG A 28 -1.12 19.64 -10.76
N GLU A 29 -1.60 20.15 -9.63
CA GLU A 29 -1.44 19.48 -8.33
C GLU A 29 -2.28 18.20 -8.28
N ALA A 30 -3.47 18.17 -8.87
CA ALA A 30 -4.28 16.94 -9.00
C ALA A 30 -3.69 15.91 -9.98
N GLU A 31 -2.97 16.33 -11.01
CA GLU A 31 -2.26 15.44 -11.95
C GLU A 31 -1.01 14.78 -11.34
N ASN A 32 -0.42 15.36 -10.28
CA ASN A 32 0.77 14.86 -9.60
C ASN A 32 0.47 14.09 -8.30
N MET A 33 -0.80 13.90 -7.94
CA MET A 33 -1.17 13.18 -6.73
C MET A 33 -1.25 11.69 -6.96
N GLY A 34 -0.16 11.00 -6.72
CA GLY A 34 -0.10 9.56 -6.84
C GLY A 34 0.92 8.94 -5.91
N ILE A 35 0.58 7.80 -5.35
CA ILE A 35 1.51 6.97 -4.59
C ILE A 35 2.11 5.94 -5.54
N LEU A 36 3.44 5.88 -5.60
CA LEU A 36 4.15 4.83 -6.35
C LEU A 36 4.18 3.55 -5.51
N VAL A 37 3.55 2.50 -6.01
CA VAL A 37 3.59 1.17 -5.39
C VAL A 37 4.57 0.30 -6.17
N ILE A 38 5.47 -0.39 -5.48
CA ILE A 38 6.47 -1.29 -6.06
C ILE A 38 6.34 -2.64 -5.37
N GLY A 39 5.90 -3.65 -6.10
CA GLY A 39 5.64 -4.96 -5.51
C GLY A 39 5.21 -6.00 -6.52
N MET A 40 4.80 -7.15 -6.02
CA MET A 40 4.47 -8.32 -6.81
C MET A 40 2.98 -8.44 -7.09
N ILE A 41 2.67 -9.13 -8.18
CA ILE A 41 1.33 -9.60 -8.54
C ILE A 41 1.31 -11.11 -8.41
N PHE A 42 0.28 -11.65 -7.77
CA PHE A 42 0.03 -13.08 -7.64
C PHE A 42 -1.34 -13.44 -8.15
N VAL A 43 -1.49 -14.70 -8.53
CA VAL A 43 -2.77 -15.38 -8.62
C VAL A 43 -2.79 -16.49 -7.58
N ASP A 44 -3.76 -16.43 -6.70
CA ASP A 44 -3.96 -17.40 -5.65
C ASP A 44 -4.93 -18.48 -6.15
N ILE A 45 -4.48 -19.73 -6.10
CA ILE A 45 -5.27 -20.91 -6.44
C ILE A 45 -5.62 -21.60 -5.12
N LYS A 46 -6.89 -21.49 -4.72
CA LYS A 46 -7.38 -21.96 -3.43
C LYS A 46 -8.26 -23.19 -3.64
N GLY A 47 -7.91 -24.31 -3.01
CA GLY A 47 -8.66 -25.57 -3.04
C GLY A 47 -9.37 -25.82 -1.71
N PHE A 48 -10.69 -26.09 -1.77
CA PHE A 48 -11.54 -26.34 -0.60
C PHE A 48 -12.22 -27.70 -0.75
N PRO A 49 -12.00 -28.68 0.17
CA PRO A 49 -12.64 -29.98 0.12
C PRO A 49 -14.13 -29.86 0.48
N GLU A 50 -14.98 -30.65 -0.19
CA GLU A 50 -16.42 -30.76 0.12
C GLU A 50 -16.70 -31.71 1.29
N ALA A 51 -15.81 -32.71 1.51
CA ALA A 51 -15.88 -33.67 2.59
C ALA A 51 -14.66 -33.53 3.51
N ALA A 52 -14.52 -34.40 4.51
CA ALA A 52 -13.36 -34.42 5.40
C ALA A 52 -12.07 -34.46 4.59
N PHE A 53 -11.16 -33.52 4.85
CA PHE A 53 -9.86 -33.43 4.15
C PHE A 53 -9.00 -34.66 4.38
N ILE A 54 -8.54 -35.26 3.32
CA ILE A 54 -7.66 -36.45 3.32
C ILE A 54 -6.27 -36.01 2.87
N PRO A 55 -5.27 -35.87 3.78
CA PRO A 55 -3.96 -35.31 3.46
C PRO A 55 -3.19 -36.01 2.34
N THR A 56 -3.35 -37.35 2.24
CA THR A 56 -2.64 -38.18 1.27
C THR A 56 -3.56 -38.75 0.18
N GLY A 57 -4.80 -38.28 0.12
CA GLY A 57 -5.84 -38.80 -0.77
C GLY A 57 -6.29 -37.78 -1.82
N ARG A 58 -7.17 -38.24 -2.71
CA ARG A 58 -7.87 -37.38 -3.65
C ARG A 58 -9.08 -36.77 -2.97
N ASN A 59 -9.10 -35.45 -2.86
CA ASN A 59 -10.22 -34.70 -2.34
C ASN A 59 -11.07 -34.15 -3.50
N VAL A 60 -12.37 -34.36 -3.44
CA VAL A 60 -13.35 -33.67 -4.31
C VAL A 60 -13.69 -32.35 -3.64
N GLY A 61 -13.79 -31.28 -4.42
CA GLY A 61 -14.07 -29.96 -3.86
C GLY A 61 -14.09 -28.88 -4.91
N ARG A 62 -14.14 -27.64 -4.46
CA ARG A 62 -14.06 -26.46 -5.33
C ARG A 62 -12.66 -25.90 -5.39
N VAL A 63 -12.32 -25.32 -6.53
CA VAL A 63 -11.06 -24.60 -6.75
C VAL A 63 -11.41 -23.17 -7.20
N GLU A 64 -10.86 -22.20 -6.51
CA GLU A 64 -11.04 -20.79 -6.80
C GLU A 64 -9.72 -20.20 -7.30
N ARG A 65 -9.80 -19.24 -8.21
CA ARG A 65 -8.68 -18.39 -8.63
C ARG A 65 -9.02 -16.97 -8.29
N VAL A 66 -8.17 -16.34 -7.49
CA VAL A 66 -8.34 -14.96 -7.07
C VAL A 66 -7.05 -14.18 -7.32
N HIS A 67 -7.18 -12.89 -7.59
CA HIS A 67 -6.03 -12.02 -7.72
C HIS A 67 -5.44 -11.78 -6.33
N GLY A 68 -4.13 -11.96 -6.20
CA GLY A 68 -3.34 -11.80 -4.98
C GLY A 68 -2.13 -10.91 -5.20
N GLY A 69 -1.24 -10.95 -4.22
CA GLY A 69 -0.02 -10.14 -4.16
C GLY A 69 -0.22 -8.87 -3.33
N VAL A 70 0.67 -8.68 -2.35
CA VAL A 70 0.62 -7.54 -1.42
C VAL A 70 0.66 -6.22 -2.17
N GLY A 71 1.63 -6.03 -3.09
CA GLY A 71 1.73 -4.80 -3.89
C GLY A 71 0.50 -4.55 -4.75
N ARG A 72 -0.08 -5.63 -5.34
CA ARG A 72 -1.30 -5.51 -6.12
C ARG A 72 -2.50 -5.09 -5.25
N ASN A 73 -2.68 -5.70 -4.09
CA ASN A 73 -3.75 -5.34 -3.15
C ASN A 73 -3.62 -3.89 -2.71
N VAL A 74 -2.43 -3.47 -2.29
CA VAL A 74 -2.14 -2.08 -1.87
C VAL A 74 -2.44 -1.09 -2.98
N ALA A 75 -2.02 -1.37 -4.23
CA ALA A 75 -2.29 -0.47 -5.36
C ALA A 75 -3.79 -0.34 -5.65
N GLU A 76 -4.54 -1.45 -5.60
CA GLU A 76 -5.99 -1.45 -5.81
C GLU A 76 -6.72 -0.75 -4.66
N ASP A 77 -6.30 -0.92 -3.40
CA ASP A 77 -6.85 -0.21 -2.24
C ASP A 77 -6.68 1.31 -2.35
N ILE A 78 -5.50 1.78 -2.75
CA ILE A 78 -5.25 3.21 -2.97
C ILE A 78 -6.16 3.75 -4.08
N ALA A 79 -6.31 3.00 -5.18
CA ALA A 79 -7.19 3.38 -6.27
C ALA A 79 -8.67 3.41 -5.84
N ASN A 80 -9.10 2.46 -5.00
CA ASN A 80 -10.45 2.43 -4.43
C ASN A 80 -10.70 3.60 -3.46
N CYS A 81 -9.66 4.26 -2.96
CA CYS A 81 -9.75 5.52 -2.24
C CYS A 81 -9.82 6.76 -3.15
N GLU A 82 -10.11 6.58 -4.44
CA GLU A 82 -10.16 7.62 -5.49
C GLU A 82 -8.85 8.40 -5.65
N LEU A 83 -7.74 7.77 -5.33
CA LEU A 83 -6.39 8.21 -5.63
C LEU A 83 -5.89 7.44 -6.86
N ARG A 84 -4.90 8.00 -7.57
CA ARG A 84 -4.34 7.37 -8.78
C ARG A 84 -2.94 6.82 -8.50
N PRO A 85 -2.82 5.60 -7.98
CA PRO A 85 -1.51 5.00 -7.77
C PRO A 85 -0.86 4.64 -9.10
N THR A 86 0.47 4.79 -9.15
CA THR A 86 1.30 4.19 -10.19
C THR A 86 1.84 2.87 -9.67
N PHE A 87 1.71 1.79 -10.44
CA PHE A 87 2.16 0.48 -10.00
C PHE A 87 3.32 -0.03 -10.87
N LEU A 88 4.49 -0.17 -10.26
CA LEU A 88 5.68 -0.80 -10.85
C LEU A 88 5.70 -2.27 -10.46
N SER A 89 5.51 -3.15 -11.45
CA SER A 89 5.44 -4.59 -11.24
C SER A 89 5.74 -5.37 -12.52
N LEU A 90 5.60 -6.68 -12.43
CA LEU A 90 5.71 -7.60 -13.55
C LEU A 90 4.49 -8.51 -13.66
N VAL A 91 4.22 -8.97 -14.87
CA VAL A 91 3.27 -10.03 -15.20
C VAL A 91 3.89 -10.95 -16.25
N ASP A 92 3.26 -12.10 -16.50
CA ASP A 92 3.59 -12.97 -17.65
C ASP A 92 2.59 -12.78 -18.80
N ASP A 93 2.70 -13.58 -19.86
CA ASP A 93 1.77 -13.56 -21.02
C ASP A 93 0.58 -14.53 -20.83
N SER A 94 0.11 -14.74 -19.61
CA SER A 94 -1.02 -15.61 -19.32
C SER A 94 -2.37 -14.92 -19.44
N GLY A 95 -3.45 -15.71 -19.43
CA GLY A 95 -4.81 -15.21 -19.29
C GLY A 95 -5.06 -14.51 -17.96
N ASP A 96 -4.47 -15.06 -16.89
CA ASP A 96 -4.58 -14.51 -15.54
C ASP A 96 -3.94 -13.11 -15.47
N SER A 97 -2.78 -12.91 -16.10
CA SER A 97 -2.14 -11.59 -16.22
C SER A 97 -2.98 -10.56 -16.95
N ARG A 98 -3.60 -10.95 -18.07
CA ARG A 98 -4.49 -10.05 -18.82
C ARG A 98 -5.72 -9.67 -17.99
N ASP A 99 -6.23 -10.59 -17.18
CA ASP A 99 -7.38 -10.34 -16.31
C ASP A 99 -7.06 -9.38 -15.17
N VAL A 100 -5.93 -9.59 -14.48
CA VAL A 100 -5.41 -8.69 -13.44
C VAL A 100 -5.21 -7.27 -13.99
N LEU A 101 -4.53 -7.13 -15.13
CA LEU A 101 -4.28 -5.82 -15.74
C LEU A 101 -5.58 -5.10 -16.14
N ARG A 102 -6.56 -5.84 -16.65
CA ARG A 102 -7.89 -5.28 -16.96
C ARG A 102 -8.57 -4.75 -15.69
N LYS A 103 -8.52 -5.51 -14.59
CA LYS A 103 -9.10 -5.10 -13.30
C LYS A 103 -8.40 -3.86 -12.76
N LEU A 104 -7.08 -3.84 -12.70
CA LEU A 104 -6.30 -2.69 -12.22
C LEU A 104 -6.61 -1.41 -12.99
N ARG A 105 -6.67 -1.49 -14.34
CA ARG A 105 -7.03 -0.33 -15.18
C ARG A 105 -8.45 0.14 -14.94
N ALA A 106 -9.41 -0.79 -14.75
CA ALA A 106 -10.79 -0.43 -14.42
C ALA A 106 -10.91 0.30 -13.08
N HIS A 107 -10.00 0.04 -12.14
CA HIS A 107 -9.86 0.74 -10.86
C HIS A 107 -8.96 1.99 -10.92
N LYS A 108 -8.57 2.45 -12.13
CA LYS A 108 -7.76 3.65 -12.33
C LYS A 108 -6.31 3.57 -11.78
N VAL A 109 -5.77 2.38 -11.63
CA VAL A 109 -4.34 2.18 -11.37
C VAL A 109 -3.56 2.48 -12.65
N ASN A 110 -2.54 3.34 -12.57
CA ASN A 110 -1.59 3.50 -13.69
C ASN A 110 -0.73 2.23 -13.80
N THR A 111 -0.88 1.50 -14.90
CA THR A 111 -0.21 0.24 -15.20
C THR A 111 0.89 0.35 -16.26
N ASP A 112 1.29 1.57 -16.65
CA ASP A 112 2.26 1.80 -17.73
C ASP A 112 3.65 1.25 -17.41
N TYR A 113 3.95 1.08 -16.13
CA TYR A 113 5.21 0.50 -15.63
C TYR A 113 5.09 -0.98 -15.22
N ILE A 114 3.99 -1.66 -15.58
CA ILE A 114 3.89 -3.11 -15.46
C ILE A 114 4.39 -3.75 -16.75
N ARG A 115 5.49 -4.50 -16.68
CA ARG A 115 6.10 -5.15 -17.83
C ARG A 115 5.75 -6.64 -17.88
N THR A 116 5.71 -7.19 -19.09
CA THR A 116 5.50 -8.62 -19.32
C THR A 116 6.85 -9.32 -19.45
N THR A 117 7.09 -10.32 -18.61
CA THR A 117 8.30 -11.17 -18.62
C THR A 117 7.91 -12.64 -18.43
N PRO A 118 8.72 -13.61 -18.87
CA PRO A 118 8.33 -15.03 -18.83
C PRO A 118 7.90 -15.56 -17.44
N ASN A 119 8.45 -15.04 -16.35
CA ASN A 119 8.13 -15.48 -14.98
C ASN A 119 7.70 -14.28 -14.12
N GLY A 120 6.97 -13.33 -14.72
CA GLY A 120 6.60 -12.08 -14.05
C GLY A 120 5.36 -12.18 -13.15
N LEU A 121 4.57 -13.24 -13.25
CA LEU A 121 3.39 -13.46 -12.40
C LEU A 121 3.69 -14.50 -11.33
N GLY A 122 3.42 -14.16 -10.07
CA GLY A 122 3.49 -15.10 -8.96
C GLY A 122 2.27 -16.00 -8.88
N THR A 123 2.42 -17.15 -8.26
CA THR A 123 1.31 -18.06 -8.00
C THR A 123 1.41 -18.61 -6.58
N TRP A 124 0.31 -18.51 -5.84
CA TRP A 124 0.17 -19.19 -4.55
C TRP A 124 -0.90 -20.27 -4.68
N LEU A 125 -0.46 -21.53 -4.54
CA LEU A 125 -1.36 -22.67 -4.47
C LEU A 125 -1.58 -23.03 -3.00
N ALA A 126 -2.81 -23.01 -2.53
CA ALA A 126 -3.17 -23.40 -1.18
C ALA A 126 -4.30 -24.41 -1.16
N VAL A 127 -4.19 -25.40 -0.30
CA VAL A 127 -5.24 -26.36 0.02
C VAL A 127 -5.68 -26.10 1.45
N PHE A 128 -6.96 -25.86 1.63
CA PHE A 128 -7.57 -25.62 2.93
C PHE A 128 -8.15 -26.92 3.50
N ASP A 129 -8.17 -27.02 4.80
CA ASP A 129 -8.93 -28.08 5.48
C ASP A 129 -10.37 -27.64 5.78
N ASN A 130 -11.10 -28.49 6.51
CA ASN A 130 -12.51 -28.21 6.85
C ASN A 130 -12.65 -27.18 7.99
N SER A 131 -11.56 -26.82 8.68
CA SER A 131 -11.54 -25.74 9.66
C SER A 131 -11.35 -24.37 9.00
N GLY A 132 -10.98 -24.36 7.71
CA GLY A 132 -10.60 -23.14 6.99
C GLY A 132 -9.11 -22.80 7.13
N ASP A 133 -8.31 -23.68 7.72
CA ASP A 133 -6.87 -23.51 7.85
C ASP A 133 -6.13 -24.04 6.61
N VAL A 134 -4.97 -23.46 6.32
CA VAL A 134 -4.11 -23.90 5.22
C VAL A 134 -3.43 -25.21 5.60
N ALA A 135 -3.89 -26.32 5.03
CA ALA A 135 -3.31 -27.65 5.23
C ALA A 135 -1.99 -27.84 4.47
N ALA A 136 -1.85 -27.23 3.29
CA ALA A 136 -0.63 -27.23 2.49
C ALA A 136 -0.60 -26.03 1.54
N SER A 137 0.59 -25.49 1.26
CA SER A 137 0.72 -24.43 0.25
C SER A 137 2.07 -24.49 -0.46
N ILE A 138 2.10 -23.97 -1.69
CA ILE A 138 3.30 -23.76 -2.49
C ILE A 138 3.22 -22.34 -3.06
N SER A 139 4.26 -21.55 -2.83
CA SER A 139 4.38 -20.22 -3.41
C SER A 139 5.46 -20.22 -4.49
N ASN A 140 5.08 -19.93 -5.72
CA ASN A 140 5.99 -19.64 -6.82
C ASN A 140 6.15 -18.14 -6.96
N ARG A 141 7.26 -17.60 -6.46
CA ARG A 141 7.54 -16.17 -6.54
C ARG A 141 7.96 -15.76 -7.95
N PRO A 142 7.51 -14.60 -8.46
CA PRO A 142 7.97 -14.10 -9.74
C PRO A 142 9.46 -13.71 -9.69
N ASP A 143 10.13 -13.77 -10.82
CA ASP A 143 11.46 -13.16 -10.97
C ASP A 143 11.31 -11.65 -11.19
N MET A 144 11.62 -10.87 -10.15
CA MET A 144 11.46 -9.41 -10.17
C MET A 144 12.70 -8.66 -10.66
N LEU A 145 13.83 -9.34 -10.94
CA LEU A 145 15.07 -8.69 -11.41
C LEU A 145 14.89 -7.80 -12.65
N PRO A 146 14.00 -8.10 -13.62
CA PRO A 146 13.74 -7.21 -14.74
C PRO A 146 13.24 -5.79 -14.36
N LEU A 147 12.75 -5.57 -13.13
CA LEU A 147 12.43 -4.22 -12.64
C LEU A 147 13.65 -3.30 -12.56
N ILE A 148 14.85 -3.86 -12.45
CA ILE A 148 16.11 -3.11 -12.41
C ILE A 148 16.24 -2.22 -13.64
N ASP A 149 15.99 -2.76 -14.83
CA ASP A 149 16.04 -2.02 -16.10
C ASP A 149 15.02 -0.87 -16.11
N THR A 150 13.79 -1.11 -15.63
CA THR A 150 12.76 -0.08 -15.55
C THR A 150 13.14 1.02 -14.54
N LEU A 151 13.67 0.66 -13.38
CA LEU A 151 14.15 1.63 -12.40
C LEU A 151 15.36 2.44 -12.90
N ASP A 152 16.27 1.83 -13.65
CA ASP A 152 17.45 2.51 -14.17
C ASP A 152 17.11 3.42 -15.37
N THR A 153 16.07 3.11 -16.17
CA THR A 153 15.69 3.89 -17.37
C THR A 153 14.55 4.88 -17.15
N GLN A 154 13.58 4.56 -16.30
CA GLN A 154 12.35 5.34 -16.09
C GLN A 154 12.13 5.74 -14.62
N GLY A 155 13.02 5.33 -13.71
CA GLY A 155 12.87 5.58 -12.28
C GLY A 155 12.81 7.06 -11.93
N ASP A 156 13.59 7.90 -12.60
CA ASP A 156 13.59 9.34 -12.33
C ASP A 156 12.22 9.98 -12.60
N GLU A 157 11.56 9.60 -13.68
CA GLU A 157 10.22 10.10 -14.02
C GLU A 157 9.17 9.64 -13.03
N MET A 158 9.15 8.33 -12.72
CA MET A 158 8.22 7.76 -11.74
C MET A 158 8.34 8.41 -10.35
N PHE A 159 9.58 8.54 -9.85
CA PHE A 159 9.80 9.08 -8.51
C PHE A 159 9.59 10.59 -8.46
N ALA A 160 9.89 11.33 -9.52
CA ALA A 160 9.62 12.76 -9.58
C ALA A 160 8.12 13.07 -9.47
N SER A 161 7.28 12.28 -10.15
CA SER A 161 5.82 12.45 -10.18
C SER A 161 5.09 11.90 -8.96
N ALA A 162 5.69 10.98 -8.19
CA ALA A 162 5.05 10.37 -7.02
C ALA A 162 5.03 11.30 -5.81
N ASP A 163 4.00 11.20 -4.97
CA ASP A 163 3.94 11.88 -3.66
C ASP A 163 4.75 11.12 -2.59
N SER A 164 4.67 9.80 -2.63
CA SER A 164 5.42 8.88 -1.78
C SER A 164 5.59 7.53 -2.47
N VAL A 165 6.32 6.63 -1.85
CA VAL A 165 6.60 5.29 -2.35
C VAL A 165 6.18 4.24 -1.33
N ILE A 166 5.45 3.22 -1.77
CA ILE A 166 5.22 1.99 -1.00
C ILE A 166 6.01 0.88 -1.68
N VAL A 167 6.77 0.12 -0.92
CA VAL A 167 7.59 -0.97 -1.44
C VAL A 167 7.43 -2.24 -0.64
N GLU A 168 7.28 -3.40 -1.32
CA GLU A 168 7.47 -4.69 -0.69
C GLU A 168 8.94 -4.86 -0.36
N ILE A 169 9.29 -4.83 0.93
CA ILE A 169 10.69 -4.80 1.37
C ILE A 169 11.41 -6.13 1.12
N ASP A 170 10.68 -7.19 0.87
CA ASP A 170 11.20 -8.52 0.54
C ASP A 170 11.49 -8.73 -0.96
N LEU A 171 11.45 -7.68 -1.78
CA LEU A 171 12.01 -7.69 -3.13
C LEU A 171 13.52 -7.88 -3.12
N ASP A 172 14.11 -8.16 -4.30
CA ASP A 172 15.56 -8.33 -4.45
C ASP A 172 16.34 -7.11 -3.94
N LYS A 173 17.48 -7.39 -3.29
CA LYS A 173 18.33 -6.35 -2.67
C LYS A 173 18.76 -5.27 -3.67
N GLU A 174 19.00 -5.62 -4.92
CA GLU A 174 19.42 -4.68 -5.95
C GLU A 174 18.27 -3.77 -6.42
N ILE A 175 17.02 -4.26 -6.35
CA ILE A 175 15.82 -3.46 -6.57
C ILE A 175 15.66 -2.47 -5.40
N ILE A 176 15.70 -2.96 -4.17
CA ILE A 176 15.54 -2.14 -2.96
C ILE A 176 16.58 -1.02 -2.90
N LYS A 177 17.85 -1.29 -3.23
CA LYS A 177 18.89 -0.24 -3.30
C LYS A 177 18.54 0.89 -4.27
N ARG A 178 17.98 0.54 -5.43
CA ARG A 178 17.58 1.54 -6.44
C ARG A 178 16.39 2.36 -5.97
N VAL A 179 15.39 1.71 -5.37
CA VAL A 179 14.22 2.37 -4.79
C VAL A 179 14.65 3.43 -3.78
N PHE A 180 15.48 3.07 -2.79
CA PHE A 180 15.94 4.03 -1.78
C PHE A 180 16.82 5.14 -2.35
N ARG A 181 17.69 4.82 -3.33
CA ARG A 181 18.50 5.83 -4.02
C ARG A 181 17.63 6.84 -4.77
N LEU A 182 16.62 6.38 -5.51
CA LEU A 182 15.71 7.23 -6.25
C LEU A 182 14.81 8.04 -5.29
N ALA A 183 14.29 7.42 -4.25
CA ALA A 183 13.50 8.10 -3.22
C ALA A 183 14.31 9.24 -2.56
N GLN A 184 15.55 8.98 -2.17
CA GLN A 184 16.45 9.99 -1.62
C GLN A 184 16.73 11.12 -2.63
N LYS A 185 17.01 10.78 -3.89
CA LYS A 185 17.27 11.76 -4.97
C LYS A 185 16.09 12.71 -5.18
N HIS A 186 14.87 12.20 -5.10
CA HIS A 186 13.63 12.97 -5.33
C HIS A 186 12.94 13.43 -4.04
N GLY A 187 13.56 13.21 -2.86
CA GLY A 187 13.01 13.62 -1.57
C GLY A 187 11.68 12.95 -1.21
N LYS A 188 11.47 11.69 -1.65
CA LYS A 188 10.22 10.96 -1.44
C LYS A 188 10.30 10.09 -0.19
N LYS A 189 9.21 10.06 0.57
CA LYS A 189 9.06 9.14 1.69
C LYS A 189 8.84 7.72 1.20
N VAL A 190 9.39 6.76 1.93
CA VAL A 190 9.26 5.33 1.62
C VAL A 190 8.57 4.61 2.76
N TYR A 191 7.46 3.97 2.45
CA TYR A 191 6.73 3.10 3.35
C TYR A 191 6.95 1.65 2.93
N ALA A 192 7.36 0.81 3.87
CA ALA A 192 7.63 -0.60 3.60
C ALA A 192 6.46 -1.47 4.08
N VAL A 193 6.09 -2.42 3.25
CA VAL A 193 5.17 -3.51 3.57
C VAL A 193 5.90 -4.83 3.40
N VAL A 194 5.45 -5.86 4.11
CA VAL A 194 6.08 -7.17 4.10
C VAL A 194 5.17 -8.16 3.39
N GLY A 195 5.68 -8.78 2.32
CA GLY A 195 5.04 -9.94 1.69
C GLY A 195 5.52 -11.25 2.32
N ASN A 196 6.82 -11.33 2.62
CA ASN A 196 7.42 -12.48 3.28
C ASN A 196 8.52 -12.03 4.25
N MET A 197 8.23 -12.08 5.57
CA MET A 197 9.18 -11.62 6.59
C MET A 197 10.49 -12.43 6.58
N SER A 198 10.47 -13.73 6.31
CA SER A 198 11.71 -14.53 6.26
C SER A 198 12.69 -14.00 5.21
N VAL A 199 12.20 -13.51 4.08
CA VAL A 199 13.02 -12.84 3.04
C VAL A 199 13.36 -11.40 3.45
N ALA A 200 12.40 -10.68 4.04
CA ALA A 200 12.60 -9.30 4.49
C ALA A 200 13.71 -9.17 5.55
N LEU A 201 13.97 -10.21 6.36
CA LEU A 201 15.06 -10.23 7.33
C LEU A 201 16.45 -10.01 6.69
N GLU A 202 16.65 -10.42 5.46
CA GLU A 202 17.87 -10.15 4.70
C GLU A 202 17.98 -8.69 4.25
N ARG A 203 16.95 -7.89 4.45
CA ARG A 203 16.83 -6.47 4.06
C ARG A 203 16.84 -5.53 5.26
N ARG A 204 17.21 -6.00 6.46
CA ARG A 204 17.24 -5.21 7.71
C ARG A 204 18.00 -3.89 7.58
N ASP A 205 19.07 -3.87 6.79
CA ASP A 205 19.90 -2.68 6.59
C ASP A 205 19.11 -1.50 6.00
N PHE A 206 18.02 -1.77 5.26
CA PHE A 206 17.19 -0.75 4.64
C PHE A 206 16.11 -0.19 5.56
N LEU A 207 15.78 -0.86 6.68
CA LEU A 207 14.74 -0.42 7.59
C LEU A 207 15.01 0.95 8.21
N LYS A 208 16.29 1.30 8.38
CA LYS A 208 16.72 2.63 8.85
C LYS A 208 16.42 3.76 7.85
N SER A 209 16.24 3.41 6.59
CA SER A 209 15.94 4.35 5.51
C SER A 209 14.44 4.38 5.14
N THR A 210 13.62 3.54 5.79
CA THR A 210 12.17 3.53 5.63
C THR A 210 11.53 4.56 6.55
N ASP A 211 10.66 5.42 6.03
CA ASP A 211 9.91 6.37 6.88
C ASP A 211 8.91 5.65 7.80
N CYS A 212 8.32 4.55 7.33
CA CYS A 212 7.48 3.69 8.17
C CYS A 212 7.47 2.25 7.63
N LEU A 213 7.67 1.27 8.53
CA LEU A 213 7.45 -0.15 8.28
C LEU A 213 6.09 -0.55 8.84
N VAL A 214 5.27 -1.24 8.03
CA VAL A 214 4.01 -1.83 8.47
C VAL A 214 4.13 -3.35 8.43
N CYS A 215 3.87 -4.02 9.56
CA CYS A 215 3.90 -5.47 9.68
C CYS A 215 2.91 -5.95 10.75
N ASN A 216 2.74 -7.26 10.91
CA ASN A 216 1.94 -7.83 11.99
C ASN A 216 2.81 -8.24 13.21
N VAL A 217 2.15 -8.64 14.30
CA VAL A 217 2.83 -9.06 15.54
C VAL A 217 3.80 -10.22 15.33
N GLN A 218 3.44 -11.22 14.50
CA GLN A 218 4.30 -12.37 14.25
C GLN A 218 5.53 -11.95 13.44
N GLU A 219 5.35 -11.07 12.45
CA GLU A 219 6.43 -10.51 11.65
C GLU A 219 7.37 -9.63 12.48
N ALA A 220 6.82 -8.83 13.39
CA ALA A 220 7.61 -8.06 14.35
C ALA A 220 8.42 -8.99 15.26
N GLY A 221 7.82 -10.10 15.72
CA GLY A 221 8.52 -11.13 16.49
C GLY A 221 9.70 -11.73 15.74
N LEU A 222 9.51 -12.08 14.47
CA LEU A 222 10.59 -12.57 13.60
C LEU A 222 11.67 -11.51 13.40
N LEU A 223 11.29 -10.26 13.18
CA LEU A 223 12.23 -9.16 12.94
C LEU A 223 13.15 -8.93 14.14
N PHE A 224 12.61 -8.97 15.35
CA PHE A 224 13.35 -8.71 16.58
C PHE A 224 13.81 -9.97 17.32
N CYS A 225 13.51 -11.17 16.77
CA CYS A 225 13.82 -12.48 17.37
C CYS A 225 13.23 -12.62 18.78
N GLU A 226 11.99 -12.20 18.96
CA GLU A 226 11.24 -12.24 20.22
C GLU A 226 9.81 -12.75 20.01
N ASP A 227 9.22 -13.32 21.04
CA ASP A 227 7.79 -13.71 21.04
C ASP A 227 6.95 -12.61 21.69
N TYR A 228 6.02 -12.07 20.95
CA TYR A 228 5.07 -11.04 21.40
C TYR A 228 3.66 -11.59 21.61
N SER A 229 3.49 -12.91 21.57
CA SER A 229 2.19 -13.55 21.83
C SER A 229 1.65 -13.16 23.20
N GLY A 230 0.36 -12.81 23.27
CA GLY A 230 -0.33 -12.45 24.51
C GLY A 230 0.04 -11.08 25.08
N LYS A 231 0.86 -10.28 24.42
CA LYS A 231 1.11 -8.89 24.82
C LYS A 231 -0.12 -8.02 24.59
N THR A 232 -0.44 -7.21 25.59
CA THR A 232 -1.47 -6.18 25.44
C THR A 232 -1.01 -5.08 24.49
N PRO A 233 -1.92 -4.32 23.86
CA PRO A 233 -1.55 -3.20 23.01
C PRO A 233 -0.69 -2.14 23.71
N VAL A 234 -0.90 -1.90 24.99
CA VAL A 234 -0.11 -0.94 25.77
C VAL A 234 1.33 -1.43 25.94
N GLU A 235 1.51 -2.69 26.37
CA GLU A 235 2.84 -3.31 26.50
C GLU A 235 3.55 -3.34 25.13
N MET A 236 2.83 -3.71 24.07
CA MET A 236 3.41 -3.78 22.75
C MET A 236 3.82 -2.40 22.20
N ALA A 237 3.08 -1.34 22.53
CA ALA A 237 3.46 0.03 22.13
C ALA A 237 4.76 0.48 22.85
N ASP A 238 4.94 0.11 24.12
CA ASP A 238 6.17 0.39 24.86
C ASP A 238 7.36 -0.40 24.30
N ILE A 239 7.18 -1.70 24.07
CA ILE A 239 8.18 -2.56 23.44
C ILE A 239 8.57 -2.01 22.06
N LEU A 240 7.59 -1.64 21.22
CA LEU A 240 7.83 -1.14 19.90
C LEU A 240 8.63 0.17 19.91
N ALA A 241 8.36 1.07 20.88
CA ALA A 241 9.13 2.30 21.05
C ALA A 241 10.61 2.01 21.35
N ASP A 242 10.89 1.08 22.26
CA ASP A 242 12.26 0.68 22.58
C ASP A 242 12.95 0.03 21.38
N LYS A 243 12.24 -0.83 20.63
CA LYS A 243 12.79 -1.51 19.44
C LYS A 243 13.09 -0.55 18.30
N THR A 244 12.20 0.39 18.00
CA THR A 244 12.43 1.41 16.97
C THR A 244 13.62 2.30 17.30
N GLN A 245 13.76 2.70 18.56
CA GLN A 245 14.93 3.47 19.04
C GLN A 245 16.24 2.66 18.92
N ALA A 246 16.25 1.42 19.41
CA ALA A 246 17.45 0.56 19.37
C ALA A 246 17.86 0.23 17.92
N ALA A 247 16.91 -0.06 17.03
CA ALA A 247 17.15 -0.40 15.64
C ALA A 247 17.28 0.83 14.72
N GLN A 248 17.03 2.04 15.24
CA GLN A 248 17.04 3.30 14.47
C GLN A 248 16.05 3.24 13.27
N ILE A 249 14.86 2.65 13.48
CA ILE A 249 13.79 2.62 12.48
C ILE A 249 12.94 3.87 12.67
N PRO A 250 12.81 4.76 11.65
CA PRO A 250 12.12 6.05 11.78
C PRO A 250 10.67 5.94 12.24
N GLY A 251 9.92 4.98 11.70
CA GLY A 251 8.55 4.71 12.09
C GLY A 251 8.19 3.25 11.91
N MET A 252 7.34 2.72 12.79
CA MET A 252 6.85 1.35 12.69
C MET A 252 5.40 1.27 13.17
N ILE A 253 4.59 0.52 12.45
CA ILE A 253 3.21 0.18 12.82
C ILE A 253 3.10 -1.34 12.83
N VAL A 254 2.56 -1.89 13.92
CA VAL A 254 2.37 -3.33 14.10
C VAL A 254 0.89 -3.62 14.31
N THR A 255 0.28 -4.36 13.38
CA THR A 255 -1.11 -4.80 13.48
C THR A 255 -1.23 -5.99 14.44
N MET A 256 -2.27 -5.98 15.28
CA MET A 256 -2.54 -6.95 16.34
C MET A 256 -3.91 -7.62 16.15
N GLY A 257 -4.36 -7.77 14.90
CA GLY A 257 -5.65 -8.37 14.58
C GLY A 257 -6.82 -7.66 15.27
N GLY A 258 -7.62 -8.38 16.02
CA GLY A 258 -8.79 -7.85 16.73
C GLY A 258 -8.49 -6.81 17.82
N GLU A 259 -7.24 -6.70 18.26
CA GLU A 259 -6.79 -5.67 19.20
C GLU A 259 -6.46 -4.33 18.53
N GLY A 260 -6.34 -4.31 17.18
CA GLY A 260 -6.04 -3.10 16.42
C GLY A 260 -4.60 -2.99 15.98
N ALA A 261 -3.95 -1.85 16.17
CA ALA A 261 -2.57 -1.61 15.78
C ALA A 261 -1.84 -0.70 16.78
N VAL A 262 -0.58 -0.97 17.01
CA VAL A 262 0.33 -0.10 17.77
C VAL A 262 1.32 0.57 16.84
N TYR A 263 1.81 1.73 17.23
CA TYR A 263 2.78 2.49 16.47
C TYR A 263 3.84 3.12 17.37
N ALA A 264 5.03 3.27 16.84
CA ALA A 264 6.12 4.03 17.46
C ALA A 264 7.05 4.64 16.40
N GLY A 265 7.71 5.74 16.75
CA GLY A 265 8.67 6.41 15.90
C GLY A 265 9.83 7.03 16.67
N LEU A 266 10.92 7.35 15.98
CA LEU A 266 12.13 7.96 16.57
C LEU A 266 11.87 9.34 17.17
N THR A 267 10.79 10.02 16.78
CA THR A 267 10.38 11.30 17.35
C THR A 267 9.78 11.18 18.75
N GLY A 268 9.64 9.94 19.28
CA GLY A 268 9.00 9.65 20.54
C GLY A 268 7.48 9.51 20.47
N GLU A 269 6.88 9.63 19.29
CA GLU A 269 5.47 9.32 19.09
C GLU A 269 5.27 7.83 19.24
N LYS A 270 4.33 7.43 20.12
CA LYS A 270 3.89 6.05 20.29
C LYS A 270 2.43 5.99 20.72
N GLY A 271 1.79 4.88 20.47
CA GLY A 271 0.42 4.67 20.90
C GLY A 271 -0.26 3.46 20.29
N TRP A 272 -1.55 3.39 20.51
CA TRP A 272 -2.43 2.33 20.08
C TRP A 272 -3.68 2.89 19.43
N CYS A 273 -4.11 2.23 18.35
CA CYS A 273 -5.37 2.44 17.66
C CYS A 273 -6.20 1.14 17.77
N PRO A 274 -7.35 1.13 18.46
CA PRO A 274 -8.16 -0.07 18.60
C PRO A 274 -8.78 -0.49 17.26
N ALA A 275 -8.99 -1.80 17.09
CA ALA A 275 -9.71 -2.32 15.93
C ALA A 275 -11.18 -1.88 15.95
N ARG A 276 -11.76 -1.76 14.77
CA ARG A 276 -13.22 -1.58 14.62
C ARG A 276 -13.92 -2.92 14.82
N LYS A 277 -14.96 -2.94 15.64
CA LYS A 277 -15.77 -4.14 15.88
C LYS A 277 -16.68 -4.40 14.70
N VAL A 278 -16.45 -5.49 13.99
CA VAL A 278 -17.21 -5.94 12.83
C VAL A 278 -17.39 -7.45 12.87
N ASN A 279 -18.34 -7.97 12.08
CA ASN A 279 -18.47 -9.41 11.88
C ASN A 279 -17.47 -9.87 10.81
N VAL A 280 -16.48 -10.64 11.20
CA VAL A 280 -15.41 -11.12 10.30
C VAL A 280 -15.94 -12.25 9.42
N VAL A 281 -15.72 -12.12 8.11
CA VAL A 281 -16.03 -13.12 7.07
C VAL A 281 -14.73 -13.77 6.56
N ASP A 282 -13.76 -12.95 6.14
CA ASP A 282 -12.43 -13.37 5.68
C ASP A 282 -11.40 -12.31 6.10
N THR A 283 -10.20 -12.73 6.51
CA THR A 283 -9.13 -11.80 6.91
C THR A 283 -8.10 -11.55 5.82
N THR A 284 -8.26 -12.20 4.66
CA THR A 284 -7.37 -12.02 3.50
C THR A 284 -7.36 -10.56 3.05
N GLY A 285 -6.18 -9.98 2.84
CA GLY A 285 -6.01 -8.60 2.39
C GLY A 285 -6.17 -7.53 3.48
N ALA A 286 -6.57 -7.89 4.70
CA ALA A 286 -6.73 -6.91 5.79
C ALA A 286 -5.42 -6.16 6.11
N GLY A 287 -4.29 -6.86 6.11
CA GLY A 287 -2.97 -6.27 6.33
C GLY A 287 -2.57 -5.31 5.22
N ASP A 288 -2.85 -5.68 3.98
CA ASP A 288 -2.54 -4.87 2.78
C ASP A 288 -3.38 -3.58 2.78
N SER A 289 -4.69 -3.71 3.03
CA SER A 289 -5.60 -2.57 3.13
C SER A 289 -5.27 -1.67 4.33
N PHE A 290 -4.83 -2.26 5.45
CA PHE A 290 -4.34 -1.47 6.58
C PHE A 290 -3.08 -0.68 6.17
N CYS A 291 -2.13 -1.31 5.50
CA CYS A 291 -0.91 -0.67 5.01
C CYS A 291 -1.25 0.46 4.03
N ALA A 292 -2.13 0.20 3.06
CA ALA A 292 -2.59 1.21 2.10
C ALA A 292 -3.17 2.44 2.81
N GLY A 293 -4.10 2.24 3.75
CA GLY A 293 -4.71 3.33 4.52
C GLY A 293 -3.72 4.09 5.40
N ALA A 294 -2.79 3.40 6.04
CA ALA A 294 -1.74 4.02 6.84
C ALA A 294 -0.81 4.87 5.96
N ALA A 295 -0.37 4.33 4.83
CA ALA A 295 0.49 5.04 3.88
C ALA A 295 -0.22 6.26 3.25
N ILE A 296 -1.50 6.15 2.90
CA ILE A 296 -2.33 7.28 2.46
C ILE A 296 -2.31 8.39 3.53
N GLY A 297 -2.61 8.03 4.78
CA GLY A 297 -2.61 9.00 5.88
C GLY A 297 -1.26 9.72 6.04
N LEU A 298 -0.16 8.96 6.09
CA LEU A 298 1.20 9.50 6.23
C LEU A 298 1.64 10.34 5.03
N THR A 299 1.26 9.95 3.81
CA THR A 299 1.55 10.70 2.58
C THR A 299 0.92 12.09 2.64
N TYR A 300 -0.33 12.16 3.06
CA TYR A 300 -1.09 13.41 3.08
C TYR A 300 -1.09 14.11 4.46
N GLY A 301 0.02 13.96 5.19
CA GLY A 301 0.36 14.78 6.35
C GLY A 301 -0.35 14.43 7.65
N LYS A 302 -0.98 13.27 7.76
CA LYS A 302 -1.53 12.78 9.03
C LYS A 302 -0.42 12.24 9.93
N GLY A 303 -0.55 12.42 11.26
CA GLY A 303 0.31 11.74 12.22
C GLY A 303 0.01 10.23 12.29
N MET A 304 0.92 9.45 12.91
CA MET A 304 0.82 7.98 12.96
C MET A 304 -0.52 7.48 13.55
N LYS A 305 -1.06 8.16 14.56
CA LYS A 305 -2.37 7.82 15.13
C LYS A 305 -3.49 7.89 14.08
N GLN A 306 -3.56 8.97 13.34
CA GLN A 306 -4.60 9.15 12.32
C GLN A 306 -4.37 8.20 11.12
N ALA A 307 -3.12 7.98 10.73
CA ALA A 307 -2.75 7.00 9.72
C ALA A 307 -3.22 5.58 10.11
N CYS A 308 -2.98 5.15 11.37
CA CYS A 308 -3.52 3.88 11.88
C CYS A 308 -5.05 3.84 11.86
N GLN A 309 -5.74 4.95 12.13
CA GLN A 309 -7.21 5.01 12.07
C GLN A 309 -7.74 4.81 10.64
N ILE A 310 -7.08 5.41 9.64
CA ILE A 310 -7.40 5.20 8.23
C ILE A 310 -7.11 3.72 7.86
N GLY A 311 -5.95 3.18 8.23
CA GLY A 311 -5.63 1.77 8.03
C GLY A 311 -6.66 0.82 8.63
N ALA A 312 -7.06 1.05 9.89
CA ALA A 312 -8.08 0.26 10.57
C ALA A 312 -9.47 0.38 9.90
N MET A 313 -9.78 1.52 9.29
CA MET A 313 -11.01 1.73 8.53
C MET A 313 -11.03 0.88 7.25
N LEU A 314 -9.96 0.92 6.45
CA LEU A 314 -9.88 0.12 5.23
C LEU A 314 -9.85 -1.37 5.57
N ALA A 315 -9.00 -1.81 6.49
CA ALA A 315 -8.94 -3.21 6.92
C ALA A 315 -10.30 -3.75 7.41
N SER A 316 -11.03 -2.96 8.21
CA SER A 316 -12.35 -3.37 8.72
C SER A 316 -13.41 -3.49 7.61
N SER A 317 -13.27 -2.77 6.50
CA SER A 317 -14.18 -2.86 5.36
C SER A 317 -13.91 -4.10 4.49
N VAL A 318 -12.67 -4.58 4.49
CA VAL A 318 -12.28 -5.81 3.77
C VAL A 318 -12.77 -7.06 4.51
N ILE A 319 -12.51 -7.16 5.81
CA ILE A 319 -12.77 -8.40 6.56
C ILE A 319 -14.26 -8.75 6.73
N VAL A 320 -15.17 -7.89 6.32
CA VAL A 320 -16.63 -8.17 6.29
C VAL A 320 -17.10 -8.74 4.94
N THR A 321 -16.19 -8.98 4.02
CA THR A 321 -16.44 -9.52 2.67
C THR A 321 -15.47 -10.66 2.37
N THR A 322 -15.57 -11.23 1.18
CA THR A 322 -14.62 -12.22 0.64
C THR A 322 -13.60 -11.58 -0.32
N GLU A 323 -13.68 -10.26 -0.53
CA GLU A 323 -12.73 -9.52 -1.36
C GLU A 323 -11.46 -9.22 -0.57
N ALA A 324 -10.30 -9.26 -1.23
CA ALA A 324 -9.01 -8.98 -0.61
C ALA A 324 -8.62 -7.49 -0.62
N VAL A 325 -9.51 -6.61 -1.08
CA VAL A 325 -9.30 -5.17 -1.19
C VAL A 325 -10.53 -4.40 -0.69
N CYS A 326 -10.33 -3.16 -0.24
CA CYS A 326 -11.39 -2.34 0.31
C CYS A 326 -12.41 -1.92 -0.77
N PRO A 327 -13.67 -1.67 -0.40
CA PRO A 327 -14.62 -1.02 -1.28
C PRO A 327 -14.21 0.43 -1.57
N ARG A 328 -14.95 1.10 -2.45
CA ARG A 328 -14.70 2.49 -2.78
C ARG A 328 -14.89 3.41 -1.58
N PHE A 329 -13.90 4.30 -1.36
CA PHE A 329 -13.94 5.42 -0.43
C PHE A 329 -13.67 6.73 -1.17
N LEU A 330 -14.25 7.82 -0.70
CA LEU A 330 -13.88 9.15 -1.15
C LEU A 330 -12.77 9.71 -0.24
N PRO A 331 -11.83 10.54 -0.74
CA PRO A 331 -10.76 11.12 0.07
C PRO A 331 -11.26 11.82 1.34
N ARG A 332 -12.40 12.53 1.27
CA ARG A 332 -13.03 13.18 2.43
C ARG A 332 -13.45 12.21 3.55
N GLU A 333 -13.79 10.96 3.21
CA GLU A 333 -14.16 9.94 4.20
C GLU A 333 -12.93 9.47 5.00
N LEU A 334 -11.74 9.65 4.41
CA LEU A 334 -10.44 9.43 5.04
C LEU A 334 -9.95 10.69 5.79
N GLY A 335 -10.75 11.76 5.83
CA GLY A 335 -10.37 13.04 6.41
C GLY A 335 -9.32 13.79 5.58
N LEU A 336 -9.20 13.49 4.29
CA LEU A 336 -8.36 14.21 3.35
C LEU A 336 -9.18 15.34 2.71
N ASP A 337 -8.61 16.55 2.71
CA ASP A 337 -9.22 17.72 2.09
C ASP A 337 -8.80 17.79 0.60
N MET A 338 -9.34 16.87 -0.17
CA MET A 338 -9.01 16.67 -1.58
C MET A 338 -10.28 16.28 -2.34
N ASP A 339 -10.42 16.77 -3.55
CA ASP A 339 -11.48 16.33 -4.43
C ASP A 339 -11.14 14.95 -5.03
N PRO A 340 -12.16 14.10 -5.25
CA PRO A 340 -11.96 12.84 -5.96
C PRO A 340 -11.40 13.11 -7.36
N VAL A 341 -10.49 12.29 -7.82
CA VAL A 341 -9.97 12.41 -9.17
C VAL A 341 -11.08 12.11 -10.17
N GLU A 342 -11.54 13.13 -10.89
CA GLU A 342 -12.57 12.96 -11.93
C GLU A 342 -12.09 12.02 -13.04
N CYS A 343 -13.02 11.22 -13.57
CA CYS A 343 -12.77 10.42 -14.76
C CYS A 343 -12.60 11.38 -15.96
N LEU A 344 -11.41 11.43 -16.54
CA LEU A 344 -11.19 11.97 -17.86
C LEU A 344 -11.57 10.92 -18.91
#